data_1ac90e2c9499d77321fe7a24eb9706bc
#
_entry.id   1ac90e2c9499d77321fe7a24eb9706bc
#
_cell.length_a   1.000
_cell.length_b   1.000
_cell.length_c   1.000
_cell.angle_alpha   90.00
_cell.angle_beta   90.00
_cell.angle_gamma   90.00
#
_symmetry.space_group_name_H-M   'P 1'
#
loop_
_entity.id
_entity.type
_entity.pdbx_description
1 polymer ?
#
loop_
_entity_poly.entity_id
_entity_poly.type
_entity_poly.pdbx_seq_one_letter_code
_entity_poly.pdbx_strand_id
1 'polypeptide(L)'
;MAKVVIVGAGPAGSTAAYHLAKAGFDVSVFEEHPLVGRPIQCTGIVTKALFEFVEKDDSYIVNTLDGVRVTAPSGSITDIPLKEWVICREKFDTFLMKKAESVGAKYFVRHKFVGMKDNVAVFKYSDAEIKQEYDILIGADGPFSAVGRAAGLLDGRQYYIGSQATFKGSFDSKWFTTFFGSMAPGFFAWVVPESSTHARAGVATQKHVYKYFELLKEKLGGEIVERQAGPIPIYDGAKNVQKDNIFLVGDAAGLCKNTTGGGIITGMWSAKVLAESIMKNKNYSRMLKPLRRELWIHEKLRNTLDKFSDSEYERLVRWMNSPKVKKVLFDYPREYPSRFLWKLAFAQPKLLFFARHLF
;
A
#
# COMPACT_ATOMS: atom_id res chain seq x y z
N MET A 1 14.04 7.21 29.31
CA MET A 1 13.62 6.54 28.07
C MET A 1 13.40 7.63 27.03
N ALA A 2 13.85 7.43 25.79
CA ALA A 2 13.56 8.39 24.75
C ALA A 2 12.07 8.37 24.40
N LYS A 3 11.50 9.57 24.26
CA LYS A 3 10.09 9.79 23.92
C LYS A 3 9.91 9.70 22.40
N VAL A 4 9.11 8.76 21.93
CA VAL A 4 8.78 8.61 20.51
C VAL A 4 7.33 8.96 20.28
N VAL A 5 7.08 9.97 19.45
CA VAL A 5 5.74 10.34 18.99
C VAL A 5 5.54 9.82 17.56
N ILE A 6 4.46 9.08 17.37
CA ILE A 6 4.05 8.55 16.06
C ILE A 6 2.72 9.17 15.69
N VAL A 7 2.62 9.73 14.49
CA VAL A 7 1.39 10.29 13.94
C VAL A 7 0.82 9.33 12.90
N GLY A 8 -0.38 8.81 13.17
CA GLY A 8 -1.08 7.82 12.36
C GLY A 8 -0.97 6.39 12.92
N ALA A 9 -2.14 5.77 13.17
CA ALA A 9 -2.28 4.41 13.71
C ALA A 9 -2.53 3.34 12.62
N GLY A 10 -2.20 3.62 11.37
CA GLY A 10 -2.24 2.63 10.30
C GLY A 10 -1.17 1.55 10.42
N PRO A 11 -1.08 0.59 9.45
CA PRO A 11 -0.17 -0.54 9.54
C PRO A 11 1.30 -0.16 9.75
N ALA A 12 1.78 0.90 9.11
CA ALA A 12 3.16 1.36 9.27
C ALA A 12 3.40 1.96 10.67
N GLY A 13 2.49 2.82 11.16
CA GLY A 13 2.61 3.44 12.48
C GLY A 13 2.55 2.42 13.60
N SER A 14 1.58 1.51 13.57
CA SER A 14 1.44 0.46 14.57
C SER A 14 2.60 -0.56 14.55
N THR A 15 3.19 -0.83 13.36
CA THR A 15 4.41 -1.65 13.26
C THR A 15 5.61 -0.95 13.90
N ALA A 16 5.81 0.36 13.64
CA ALA A 16 6.87 1.14 14.30
C ALA A 16 6.67 1.17 15.81
N ALA A 17 5.43 1.42 16.26
CA ALA A 17 5.06 1.44 17.69
C ALA A 17 5.39 0.13 18.37
N TYR A 18 5.00 -1.00 17.78
CA TYR A 18 5.29 -2.33 18.33
C TYR A 18 6.79 -2.55 18.53
N HIS A 19 7.60 -2.31 17.51
CA HIS A 19 9.04 -2.59 17.58
C HIS A 19 9.77 -1.66 18.54
N LEU A 20 9.40 -0.38 18.60
CA LEU A 20 10.04 0.59 19.47
C LEU A 20 9.60 0.42 20.94
N ALA A 21 8.32 0.23 21.21
CA ALA A 21 7.84 -0.05 22.58
C ALA A 21 8.43 -1.34 23.13
N LYS A 22 8.48 -2.42 22.31
CA LYS A 22 9.14 -3.68 22.67
C LYS A 22 10.62 -3.51 23.00
N ALA A 23 11.28 -2.51 22.42
CA ALA A 23 12.69 -2.17 22.69
C ALA A 23 12.87 -1.22 23.88
N GLY A 24 11.79 -0.85 24.60
CA GLY A 24 11.83 -0.04 25.81
C GLY A 24 11.77 1.47 25.57
N PHE A 25 11.36 1.95 24.40
CA PHE A 25 11.08 3.36 24.15
C PHE A 25 9.71 3.75 24.77
N ASP A 26 9.55 5.02 25.20
CA ASP A 26 8.24 5.56 25.59
C ASP A 26 7.50 6.02 24.33
N VAL A 27 6.58 5.17 23.84
CA VAL A 27 5.91 5.35 22.55
C VAL A 27 4.48 5.83 22.72
N SER A 28 4.16 6.97 22.12
CA SER A 28 2.82 7.53 22.02
C SER A 28 2.39 7.66 20.55
N VAL A 29 1.27 7.03 20.19
CA VAL A 29 0.68 7.03 18.85
C VAL A 29 -0.56 7.92 18.85
N PHE A 30 -0.64 8.88 17.94
CA PHE A 30 -1.75 9.80 17.79
C PHE A 30 -2.48 9.56 16.47
N GLU A 31 -3.79 9.33 16.54
CA GLU A 31 -4.66 9.05 15.38
C GLU A 31 -5.79 10.09 15.30
N GLU A 32 -6.00 10.69 14.12
CA GLU A 32 -7.02 11.72 13.95
C GLU A 32 -8.45 11.18 14.00
N HIS A 33 -8.67 9.94 13.60
CA HIS A 33 -10.00 9.34 13.57
C HIS A 33 -10.39 8.74 14.92
N PRO A 34 -11.70 8.58 15.17
CA PRO A 34 -12.19 7.97 16.42
C PRO A 34 -11.94 6.46 16.49
N LEU A 35 -11.76 5.79 15.37
CA LEU A 35 -11.52 4.36 15.27
C LEU A 35 -10.31 4.09 14.37
N VAL A 36 -9.37 3.29 14.87
CA VAL A 36 -8.22 2.84 14.08
C VAL A 36 -8.68 1.97 12.92
N GLY A 37 -8.16 2.23 11.71
CA GLY A 37 -8.54 1.53 10.48
C GLY A 37 -9.81 2.05 9.80
N ARG A 38 -10.43 3.13 10.31
CA ARG A 38 -11.55 3.84 9.70
C ARG A 38 -11.15 5.30 9.36
N PRO A 39 -11.65 5.87 8.23
CA PRO A 39 -12.43 5.21 7.17
C PRO A 39 -11.58 4.21 6.37
N ILE A 40 -12.21 3.18 5.82
CA ILE A 40 -11.52 2.20 4.98
C ILE A 40 -11.27 2.84 3.60
N GLN A 41 -10.00 2.92 3.19
CA GLN A 41 -9.57 3.48 1.90
C GLN A 41 -8.64 2.52 1.16
N CYS A 42 -8.88 1.22 1.26
CA CYS A 42 -7.99 0.19 0.73
C CYS A 42 -8.78 -1.03 0.28
N THR A 43 -8.35 -1.64 -0.82
CA THR A 43 -8.91 -2.91 -1.30
C THR A 43 -8.62 -4.07 -0.34
N GLY A 44 -7.51 -4.01 0.39
CA GLY A 44 -7.16 -5.00 1.42
C GLY A 44 -6.54 -6.29 0.89
N ILE A 45 -6.15 -6.35 -0.40
CA ILE A 45 -5.50 -7.55 -0.95
C ILE A 45 -4.02 -7.60 -0.60
N VAL A 46 -3.57 -8.72 -0.05
CA VAL A 46 -2.20 -8.92 0.42
C VAL A 46 -1.66 -10.29 0.01
N THR A 47 -0.34 -10.37 -0.15
CA THR A 47 0.40 -11.59 -0.48
C THR A 47 0.91 -12.28 0.78
N LYS A 48 1.50 -13.48 0.61
CA LYS A 48 2.18 -14.20 1.70
C LYS A 48 3.32 -13.41 2.37
N ALA A 49 3.85 -12.39 1.71
CA ALA A 49 4.88 -11.52 2.28
C ALA A 49 4.39 -10.71 3.49
N LEU A 50 3.07 -10.53 3.68
CA LEU A 50 2.53 -9.93 4.89
C LEU A 50 2.96 -10.69 6.15
N PHE A 51 3.01 -12.01 6.07
CA PHE A 51 3.31 -12.88 7.22
C PHE A 51 4.80 -12.93 7.59
N GLU A 52 5.65 -12.16 6.90
CA GLU A 52 7.01 -11.86 7.34
C GLU A 52 7.05 -10.73 8.41
N PHE A 53 5.95 -10.00 8.57
CA PHE A 53 5.83 -8.84 9.47
C PHE A 53 4.82 -9.04 10.59
N VAL A 54 3.82 -9.89 10.37
CA VAL A 54 2.75 -10.16 11.34
C VAL A 54 2.29 -11.60 11.18
N GLU A 55 1.88 -12.24 12.28
CA GLU A 55 1.29 -13.57 12.27
C GLU A 55 -0.03 -13.58 11.46
N LYS A 56 -0.28 -14.72 10.80
CA LYS A 56 -1.56 -14.96 10.15
C LYS A 56 -2.64 -15.20 11.19
N ASP A 57 -3.75 -14.45 11.10
CA ASP A 57 -4.89 -14.56 12.01
C ASP A 57 -6.20 -14.40 11.24
N ASP A 58 -7.15 -15.29 11.47
CA ASP A 58 -8.43 -15.30 10.77
C ASP A 58 -9.37 -14.17 11.24
N SER A 59 -9.05 -13.49 12.35
CA SER A 59 -9.84 -12.35 12.84
C SER A 59 -9.89 -11.18 11.87
N TYR A 60 -8.83 -10.96 11.08
CA TYR A 60 -8.76 -9.87 10.10
C TYR A 60 -8.82 -10.34 8.65
N ILE A 61 -8.71 -11.64 8.36
CA ILE A 61 -8.84 -12.19 7.00
C ILE A 61 -10.33 -12.40 6.69
N VAL A 62 -10.81 -11.78 5.61
CA VAL A 62 -12.22 -11.90 5.19
C VAL A 62 -12.40 -12.85 4.01
N ASN A 63 -11.37 -13.05 3.18
CA ASN A 63 -11.39 -13.99 2.08
C ASN A 63 -9.99 -14.51 1.74
N THR A 64 -9.93 -15.67 1.10
CA THR A 64 -8.71 -16.24 0.52
C THR A 64 -8.93 -16.46 -0.96
N LEU A 65 -8.00 -15.92 -1.78
CA LEU A 65 -8.05 -15.95 -3.23
C LEU A 65 -7.09 -17.01 -3.78
N ASP A 66 -7.53 -17.70 -4.82
CA ASP A 66 -6.76 -18.76 -5.50
C ASP A 66 -6.11 -18.25 -6.80
N GLY A 67 -6.44 -17.02 -7.24
CA GLY A 67 -5.81 -16.45 -8.42
C GLY A 67 -6.32 -15.07 -8.82
N VAL A 68 -5.67 -14.54 -9.87
CA VAL A 68 -6.06 -13.31 -10.55
C VAL A 68 -6.48 -13.59 -11.98
N ARG A 69 -7.57 -13.00 -12.38
CA ARG A 69 -8.03 -12.91 -13.76
C ARG A 69 -7.54 -11.60 -14.36
N VAL A 70 -6.58 -11.67 -15.25
CA VAL A 70 -6.01 -10.50 -15.94
C VAL A 70 -6.75 -10.30 -17.25
N THR A 71 -7.42 -9.16 -17.39
CA THR A 71 -8.24 -8.83 -18.58
C THR A 71 -7.56 -7.73 -19.38
N ALA A 72 -7.33 -8.01 -20.64
CA ALA A 72 -6.81 -7.08 -21.63
C ALA A 72 -7.92 -6.15 -22.16
N PRO A 73 -7.60 -5.05 -22.88
CA PRO A 73 -8.58 -4.10 -23.41
C PRO A 73 -9.65 -4.71 -24.34
N SER A 74 -9.30 -5.72 -25.15
CA SER A 74 -10.27 -6.44 -26.00
C SER A 74 -11.23 -7.34 -25.23
N GLY A 75 -10.98 -7.58 -23.94
CA GLY A 75 -11.69 -8.57 -23.14
C GLY A 75 -11.01 -9.94 -23.10
N SER A 76 -9.86 -10.13 -23.78
CA SER A 76 -9.06 -11.36 -23.64
C SER A 76 -8.61 -11.56 -22.21
N ILE A 77 -8.69 -12.80 -21.72
CA ILE A 77 -8.48 -13.14 -20.31
C ILE A 77 -7.31 -14.12 -20.16
N THR A 78 -6.51 -13.93 -19.13
CA THR A 78 -5.55 -14.92 -18.64
C THR A 78 -5.72 -15.11 -17.13
N ASP A 79 -6.04 -16.33 -16.73
CA ASP A 79 -6.14 -16.71 -15.33
C ASP A 79 -4.76 -17.14 -14.82
N ILE A 80 -4.29 -16.49 -13.77
CA ILE A 80 -2.99 -16.74 -13.12
C ILE A 80 -3.27 -17.24 -11.71
N PRO A 81 -2.96 -18.50 -11.40
CA PRO A 81 -3.06 -19.03 -10.04
C PRO A 81 -2.14 -18.24 -9.09
N LEU A 82 -2.67 -17.82 -7.95
CA LEU A 82 -1.95 -17.14 -6.86
C LEU A 82 -2.57 -17.57 -5.54
N LYS A 83 -1.84 -17.36 -4.45
CA LYS A 83 -2.40 -17.50 -3.11
C LYS A 83 -2.31 -16.16 -2.41
N GLU A 84 -3.45 -15.48 -2.26
CA GLU A 84 -3.52 -14.15 -1.65
C GLU A 84 -4.70 -14.07 -0.68
N TRP A 85 -4.69 -13.05 0.16
CA TRP A 85 -5.70 -12.85 1.19
C TRP A 85 -6.32 -11.47 1.05
N VAL A 86 -7.62 -11.39 1.33
CA VAL A 86 -8.33 -10.13 1.49
C VAL A 86 -8.50 -9.86 2.96
N ILE A 87 -8.02 -8.73 3.43
CA ILE A 87 -8.10 -8.33 4.84
C ILE A 87 -9.13 -7.21 5.04
N CYS A 88 -9.79 -7.23 6.18
CA CYS A 88 -10.56 -6.10 6.68
C CYS A 88 -9.60 -5.12 7.38
N ARG A 89 -9.43 -3.91 6.83
CA ARG A 89 -8.49 -2.90 7.34
C ARG A 89 -8.80 -2.47 8.77
N GLU A 90 -10.07 -2.30 9.12
CA GLU A 90 -10.46 -1.98 10.50
C GLU A 90 -9.98 -3.06 11.49
N LYS A 91 -10.26 -4.32 11.18
CA LYS A 91 -9.83 -5.44 12.03
C LYS A 91 -8.31 -5.61 12.05
N PHE A 92 -7.66 -5.47 10.91
CA PHE A 92 -6.22 -5.61 10.77
C PHE A 92 -5.46 -4.49 11.51
N ASP A 93 -5.86 -3.24 11.30
CA ASP A 93 -5.21 -2.10 11.94
C ASP A 93 -5.44 -2.13 13.46
N THR A 94 -6.64 -2.52 13.91
CA THR A 94 -6.95 -2.75 15.34
C THR A 94 -6.12 -3.91 15.92
N PHE A 95 -5.91 -4.98 15.17
CA PHE A 95 -5.05 -6.09 15.58
C PHE A 95 -3.61 -5.62 15.80
N LEU A 96 -3.05 -4.84 14.88
CA LEU A 96 -1.71 -4.27 15.02
C LEU A 96 -1.61 -3.28 16.18
N MET A 97 -2.64 -2.45 16.40
CA MET A 97 -2.72 -1.54 17.56
C MET A 97 -2.64 -2.33 18.87
N LYS A 98 -3.52 -3.33 19.07
CA LYS A 98 -3.54 -4.16 20.27
C LYS A 98 -2.20 -4.87 20.49
N LYS A 99 -1.57 -5.32 19.43
CA LYS A 99 -0.24 -5.93 19.48
C LYS A 99 0.83 -4.93 19.96
N ALA A 100 0.76 -3.67 19.55
CA ALA A 100 1.67 -2.64 20.02
C ALA A 100 1.37 -2.23 21.48
N GLU A 101 0.09 -2.14 21.87
CA GLU A 101 -0.33 -1.87 23.25
C GLU A 101 0.15 -2.97 24.22
N SER A 102 0.13 -4.24 23.79
CA SER A 102 0.58 -5.37 24.63
C SER A 102 2.06 -5.31 25.01
N VAL A 103 2.85 -4.47 24.35
CA VAL A 103 4.27 -4.22 24.65
C VAL A 103 4.55 -2.81 25.17
N GLY A 104 3.49 -2.04 25.49
CA GLY A 104 3.60 -0.75 26.20
C GLY A 104 3.42 0.50 25.36
N ALA A 105 3.06 0.42 24.06
CA ALA A 105 2.70 1.60 23.27
C ALA A 105 1.35 2.17 23.74
N LYS A 106 1.25 3.50 23.77
CA LYS A 106 0.03 4.23 24.17
C LYS A 106 -0.64 4.82 22.93
N TYR A 107 -1.97 4.67 22.82
CA TYR A 107 -2.73 5.19 21.67
C TYR A 107 -3.71 6.28 22.10
N PHE A 108 -3.73 7.37 21.31
CA PHE A 108 -4.58 8.54 21.50
C PHE A 108 -5.36 8.77 20.21
N VAL A 109 -6.63 8.34 20.17
CA VAL A 109 -7.54 8.56 19.03
C VAL A 109 -8.20 9.95 19.08
N ARG A 110 -8.73 10.43 17.95
CA ARG A 110 -9.32 11.77 17.79
C ARG A 110 -8.31 12.91 17.99
N HIS A 111 -7.00 12.62 17.85
CA HIS A 111 -5.94 13.60 18.02
C HIS A 111 -5.33 13.91 16.64
N LYS A 112 -5.76 15.02 16.04
CA LYS A 112 -5.28 15.45 14.73
C LYS A 112 -3.99 16.25 14.88
N PHE A 113 -2.91 15.81 14.24
CA PHE A 113 -1.67 16.57 14.17
C PHE A 113 -1.88 17.87 13.39
N VAL A 114 -1.46 19.02 13.96
CA VAL A 114 -1.62 20.33 13.36
C VAL A 114 -0.30 21.07 13.14
N GLY A 115 0.78 20.61 13.77
CA GLY A 115 2.11 21.20 13.59
C GLY A 115 3.11 20.73 14.61
N MET A 116 4.34 21.28 14.51
CA MET A 116 5.42 21.03 15.46
C MET A 116 6.34 22.24 15.55
N LYS A 117 6.92 22.45 16.72
CA LYS A 117 7.95 23.46 16.97
C LYS A 117 8.81 23.04 18.16
N ASP A 118 10.11 23.23 18.09
CA ASP A 118 11.07 23.02 19.20
C ASP A 118 10.94 21.65 19.88
N ASN A 119 10.84 20.57 19.08
CA ASN A 119 10.60 19.18 19.52
C ASN A 119 9.28 18.97 20.31
N VAL A 120 8.30 19.82 20.08
CA VAL A 120 6.93 19.68 20.58
C VAL A 120 5.98 19.50 19.40
N ALA A 121 5.30 18.34 19.35
CA ALA A 121 4.21 18.07 18.42
C ALA A 121 2.92 18.65 19.00
N VAL A 122 2.11 19.28 18.15
CA VAL A 122 0.83 19.87 18.54
C VAL A 122 -0.31 19.11 17.85
N PHE A 123 -1.27 18.71 18.66
CA PHE A 123 -2.46 18.00 18.23
C PHE A 123 -3.71 18.78 18.59
N LYS A 124 -4.73 18.67 17.76
CA LYS A 124 -6.08 19.15 18.06
C LYS A 124 -6.93 17.96 18.53
N TYR A 125 -7.52 18.09 19.74
CA TYR A 125 -8.50 17.16 20.30
C TYR A 125 -9.76 17.96 20.66
N SER A 126 -10.85 17.76 19.91
CA SER A 126 -12.01 18.66 19.97
C SER A 126 -11.58 20.13 19.73
N ASP A 127 -11.81 21.01 20.70
CA ASP A 127 -11.43 22.42 20.66
C ASP A 127 -10.11 22.73 21.38
N ALA A 128 -9.49 21.73 22.01
CA ALA A 128 -8.25 21.92 22.76
C ALA A 128 -7.01 21.61 21.91
N GLU A 129 -5.94 22.34 22.15
CA GLU A 129 -4.60 22.00 21.68
C GLU A 129 -3.88 21.16 22.74
N ILE A 130 -3.40 19.99 22.33
CA ILE A 130 -2.59 19.08 23.13
C ILE A 130 -1.15 19.16 22.63
N LYS A 131 -0.21 19.44 23.53
CA LYS A 131 1.23 19.52 23.26
C LYS A 131 1.93 18.28 23.77
N GLN A 132 2.74 17.66 22.92
CA GLN A 132 3.50 16.48 23.24
C GLN A 132 4.97 16.66 22.87
N GLU A 133 5.85 16.64 23.86
CA GLU A 133 7.30 16.63 23.64
C GLU A 133 7.74 15.29 23.03
N TYR A 134 8.76 15.34 22.18
CA TYR A 134 9.37 14.17 21.59
C TYR A 134 10.88 14.30 21.43
N ASP A 135 11.59 13.19 21.55
CA ASP A 135 12.97 13.04 21.10
C ASP A 135 13.00 12.60 19.63
N ILE A 136 11.98 11.81 19.20
CA ILE A 136 11.81 11.29 17.83
C ILE A 136 10.36 11.48 17.41
N LEU A 137 10.15 12.04 16.22
CA LEU A 137 8.83 12.16 15.58
C LEU A 137 8.76 11.28 14.34
N ILE A 138 7.73 10.43 14.26
CA ILE A 138 7.49 9.53 13.12
C ILE A 138 6.16 9.89 12.47
N GLY A 139 6.22 10.34 11.21
CA GLY A 139 5.04 10.50 10.34
C GLY A 139 4.67 9.17 9.68
N ALA A 140 3.52 8.62 10.07
CA ALA A 140 2.86 7.45 9.51
C ALA A 140 1.41 7.78 9.11
N ASP A 141 1.15 9.05 8.85
CA ASP A 141 -0.13 9.74 8.69
C ASP A 141 -0.61 9.76 7.23
N GLY A 142 -0.23 8.74 6.47
CA GLY A 142 -0.75 8.48 5.15
C GLY A 142 -0.19 9.40 4.05
N PRO A 143 -0.78 9.33 2.84
CA PRO A 143 -0.18 9.90 1.63
C PRO A 143 -0.05 11.41 1.65
N PHE A 144 -0.95 12.13 2.32
CA PHE A 144 -0.93 13.59 2.47
C PHE A 144 -0.25 14.06 3.76
N SER A 145 0.65 13.28 4.30
CA SER A 145 1.32 13.48 5.59
C SER A 145 1.44 14.94 6.03
N ALA A 146 0.79 15.29 7.13
CA ALA A 146 0.93 16.60 7.76
C ALA A 146 2.30 16.75 8.42
N VAL A 147 2.85 15.66 8.98
CA VAL A 147 4.22 15.62 9.50
C VAL A 147 5.22 15.87 8.38
N GLY A 148 5.09 15.17 7.25
CA GLY A 148 5.96 15.34 6.10
C GLY A 148 5.92 16.76 5.53
N ARG A 149 4.73 17.38 5.50
CA ARG A 149 4.57 18.78 5.07
C ARG A 149 5.25 19.74 6.03
N ALA A 150 5.00 19.60 7.32
CA ALA A 150 5.61 20.45 8.34
C ALA A 150 7.14 20.32 8.37
N ALA A 151 7.70 19.15 8.04
CA ALA A 151 9.14 18.91 7.94
C ALA A 151 9.75 19.37 6.59
N GLY A 152 8.95 19.74 5.58
CA GLY A 152 9.43 20.06 4.22
C GLY A 152 9.89 18.81 3.45
N LEU A 153 9.28 17.65 3.69
CA LEU A 153 9.64 16.37 3.06
C LEU A 153 8.63 15.90 1.99
N LEU A 154 7.58 16.70 1.73
CA LEU A 154 6.50 16.33 0.82
C LEU A 154 6.55 16.98 -0.56
N ASP A 155 7.47 17.90 -0.81
CA ASP A 155 7.49 18.73 -2.01
C ASP A 155 7.55 17.90 -3.30
N GLY A 156 6.70 18.26 -4.28
CA GLY A 156 6.65 17.67 -5.62
C GLY A 156 6.20 16.20 -5.65
N ARG A 157 5.55 15.68 -4.60
CA ARG A 157 5.01 14.30 -4.61
C ARG A 157 3.82 14.18 -5.56
N GLN A 158 3.84 13.12 -6.38
CA GLN A 158 2.76 12.78 -7.30
C GLN A 158 1.88 11.67 -6.73
N TYR A 159 0.64 11.58 -7.23
CA TYR A 159 -0.35 10.61 -6.77
C TYR A 159 -1.15 10.05 -7.92
N TYR A 160 -1.56 8.78 -7.81
CA TYR A 160 -2.78 8.31 -8.44
C TYR A 160 -3.96 8.65 -7.53
N ILE A 161 -5.11 8.88 -8.12
CA ILE A 161 -6.36 8.99 -7.37
C ILE A 161 -7.13 7.69 -7.57
N GLY A 162 -7.40 7.00 -6.48
CA GLY A 162 -8.24 5.81 -6.46
C GLY A 162 -9.69 6.17 -6.18
N SER A 163 -10.61 5.57 -6.93
CA SER A 163 -12.05 5.55 -6.64
C SER A 163 -12.52 4.11 -6.62
N GLN A 164 -13.13 3.70 -5.54
CA GLN A 164 -13.57 2.32 -5.32
C GLN A 164 -14.92 2.32 -4.58
N ALA A 165 -15.66 1.23 -4.72
CA ALA A 165 -16.86 0.99 -3.94
C ALA A 165 -16.97 -0.49 -3.56
N THR A 166 -17.73 -0.78 -2.50
CA THR A 166 -18.23 -2.10 -2.20
C THR A 166 -19.51 -2.32 -2.99
N PHE A 167 -19.51 -3.32 -3.85
CA PHE A 167 -20.65 -3.72 -4.66
C PHE A 167 -21.30 -4.96 -4.06
N LYS A 168 -22.64 -4.98 -4.06
CA LYS A 168 -23.45 -6.17 -3.83
C LYS A 168 -23.87 -6.74 -5.17
N GLY A 169 -23.64 -8.05 -5.36
CA GLY A 169 -23.90 -8.73 -6.63
C GLY A 169 -23.51 -10.21 -6.54
N SER A 170 -23.21 -10.83 -7.69
CA SER A 170 -22.71 -12.21 -7.76
C SER A 170 -21.26 -12.21 -8.24
N PHE A 171 -20.36 -12.74 -7.44
CA PHE A 171 -18.92 -12.72 -7.70
C PHE A 171 -18.30 -14.11 -7.53
N ASP A 172 -17.30 -14.41 -8.36
CA ASP A 172 -16.42 -15.55 -8.12
C ASP A 172 -15.56 -15.24 -6.89
N SER A 173 -15.88 -15.88 -5.76
CA SER A 173 -15.21 -15.58 -4.49
C SER A 173 -13.74 -15.99 -4.43
N LYS A 174 -13.24 -16.72 -5.44
CA LYS A 174 -11.86 -17.26 -5.45
C LYS A 174 -10.92 -16.50 -6.37
N TRP A 175 -11.46 -15.69 -7.28
CA TRP A 175 -10.67 -14.99 -8.28
C TRP A 175 -10.92 -13.49 -8.24
N PHE A 176 -9.87 -12.70 -8.06
CA PHE A 176 -9.99 -11.27 -8.30
C PHE A 176 -9.68 -10.94 -9.76
N THR A 177 -10.26 -9.87 -10.26
CA THR A 177 -10.11 -9.45 -11.66
C THR A 177 -9.38 -8.11 -11.75
N THR A 178 -8.49 -7.98 -12.73
CA THR A 178 -7.83 -6.71 -13.07
C THR A 178 -8.06 -6.37 -14.54
N PHE A 179 -8.23 -5.07 -14.85
CA PHE A 179 -8.42 -4.55 -16.19
C PHE A 179 -7.35 -3.51 -16.49
N PHE A 180 -6.68 -3.66 -17.62
CA PHE A 180 -5.60 -2.78 -18.06
C PHE A 180 -5.96 -1.99 -19.33
N GLY A 181 -5.06 -1.06 -19.72
CA GLY A 181 -5.17 -0.27 -20.92
C GLY A 181 -6.22 0.82 -20.83
N SER A 182 -7.01 1.00 -21.89
CA SER A 182 -8.01 2.08 -22.03
C SER A 182 -9.08 2.10 -20.94
N MET A 183 -9.32 0.99 -20.22
CA MET A 183 -10.21 0.93 -19.06
C MET A 183 -9.69 1.73 -17.84
N ALA A 184 -8.37 1.90 -17.71
CA ALA A 184 -7.75 2.63 -16.60
C ALA A 184 -6.36 3.14 -17.00
N PRO A 185 -6.28 4.19 -17.84
CA PRO A 185 -5.03 4.71 -18.35
C PRO A 185 -4.06 5.13 -17.24
N GLY A 186 -2.81 4.70 -17.38
CA GLY A 186 -1.74 4.98 -16.42
C GLY A 186 -1.76 4.10 -15.17
N PHE A 187 -2.78 3.21 -15.00
CA PHE A 187 -2.82 2.26 -13.89
C PHE A 187 -3.60 0.98 -14.23
N PHE A 188 -4.63 0.62 -13.45
CA PHE A 188 -5.55 -0.48 -13.71
C PHE A 188 -6.85 -0.32 -12.91
N ALA A 189 -7.89 -1.07 -13.32
CA ALA A 189 -9.09 -1.26 -12.54
C ALA A 189 -9.12 -2.67 -11.94
N TRP A 190 -9.85 -2.85 -10.83
CA TRP A 190 -9.91 -4.11 -10.09
C TRP A 190 -11.30 -4.46 -9.61
N VAL A 191 -11.55 -5.76 -9.44
CA VAL A 191 -12.69 -6.33 -8.72
C VAL A 191 -12.16 -7.39 -7.79
N VAL A 192 -12.26 -7.17 -6.48
CA VAL A 192 -11.74 -8.06 -5.45
C VAL A 192 -12.89 -8.54 -4.58
N PRO A 193 -13.26 -9.84 -4.67
CA PRO A 193 -14.37 -10.39 -3.90
C PRO A 193 -14.01 -10.52 -2.41
N GLU A 194 -14.90 -10.03 -1.55
CA GLU A 194 -14.90 -10.31 -0.12
C GLU A 194 -15.69 -11.60 0.18
N SER A 195 -16.66 -11.89 -0.69
CA SER A 195 -17.50 -13.09 -0.65
C SER A 195 -18.10 -13.36 -2.04
N SER A 196 -18.99 -14.34 -2.16
CA SER A 196 -19.77 -14.56 -3.38
C SER A 196 -20.80 -13.47 -3.67
N THR A 197 -21.13 -12.64 -2.69
CA THR A 197 -22.17 -11.60 -2.78
C THR A 197 -21.64 -10.16 -2.67
N HIS A 198 -20.40 -9.98 -2.24
CA HIS A 198 -19.79 -8.64 -2.07
C HIS A 198 -18.38 -8.59 -2.66
N ALA A 199 -18.07 -7.51 -3.35
CA ALA A 199 -16.73 -7.25 -3.87
C ALA A 199 -16.37 -5.77 -3.75
N ARG A 200 -15.09 -5.49 -3.50
CA ARG A 200 -14.53 -4.14 -3.66
C ARG A 200 -14.06 -3.97 -5.09
N ALA A 201 -14.68 -3.06 -5.82
CA ALA A 201 -14.28 -2.74 -7.17
C ALA A 201 -13.91 -1.27 -7.31
N GLY A 202 -12.86 -1.01 -8.06
CA GLY A 202 -12.36 0.35 -8.21
C GLY A 202 -11.40 0.50 -9.37
N VAL A 203 -10.97 1.73 -9.57
CA VAL A 203 -10.00 2.15 -10.56
C VAL A 203 -9.10 3.22 -9.96
N ALA A 204 -7.84 3.25 -10.36
CA ALA A 204 -6.98 4.37 -10.08
C ALA A 204 -6.40 4.93 -11.38
N THR A 205 -6.23 6.24 -11.43
CA THR A 205 -5.65 6.98 -12.56
C THR A 205 -5.04 8.28 -12.06
N GLN A 206 -4.22 8.94 -12.87
CA GLN A 206 -3.77 10.29 -12.56
C GLN A 206 -4.78 11.37 -12.95
N LYS A 207 -5.67 11.08 -13.90
CA LYS A 207 -6.66 12.05 -14.43
C LYS A 207 -8.00 11.37 -14.67
N HIS A 208 -9.10 12.11 -14.45
CA HIS A 208 -10.46 11.69 -14.80
C HIS A 208 -10.92 10.37 -14.13
N VAL A 209 -10.47 10.07 -12.91
CA VAL A 209 -10.80 8.82 -12.19
C VAL A 209 -12.31 8.55 -12.15
N TYR A 210 -13.12 9.57 -11.96
CA TYR A 210 -14.58 9.44 -11.90
C TYR A 210 -15.17 8.86 -13.20
N LYS A 211 -14.70 9.32 -14.37
CA LYS A 211 -15.13 8.78 -15.68
C LYS A 211 -14.87 7.28 -15.77
N TYR A 212 -13.68 6.83 -15.40
CA TYR A 212 -13.30 5.42 -15.48
C TYR A 212 -13.99 4.57 -14.42
N PHE A 213 -14.30 5.16 -13.27
CA PHE A 213 -15.10 4.48 -12.25
C PHE A 213 -16.55 4.24 -12.71
N GLU A 214 -17.19 5.21 -13.37
CA GLU A 214 -18.54 5.01 -13.93
C GLU A 214 -18.55 3.93 -15.03
N LEU A 215 -17.55 3.89 -15.92
CA LEU A 215 -17.40 2.80 -16.90
C LEU A 215 -17.25 1.42 -16.23
N LEU A 216 -16.48 1.33 -15.16
CA LEU A 216 -16.34 0.09 -14.39
C LEU A 216 -17.67 -0.30 -13.73
N LYS A 217 -18.38 0.66 -13.13
CA LYS A 217 -19.68 0.45 -12.50
C LYS A 217 -20.72 -0.05 -13.51
N GLU A 218 -20.81 0.54 -14.68
CA GLU A 218 -21.71 0.09 -15.76
C GLU A 218 -21.38 -1.34 -16.19
N LYS A 219 -20.10 -1.67 -16.31
CA LYS A 219 -19.65 -3.02 -16.68
C LYS A 219 -20.00 -4.07 -15.62
N LEU A 220 -19.95 -3.72 -14.35
CA LEU A 220 -20.21 -4.67 -13.24
C LEU A 220 -21.71 -4.83 -12.96
N GLY A 221 -22.49 -3.77 -13.13
CA GLY A 221 -23.84 -3.73 -12.58
C GLY A 221 -23.84 -3.83 -11.05
N GLY A 222 -25.00 -4.17 -10.47
CA GLY A 222 -25.13 -4.36 -9.02
C GLY A 222 -25.32 -3.07 -8.22
N GLU A 223 -25.53 -3.22 -6.93
CA GLU A 223 -25.80 -2.16 -5.97
C GLU A 223 -24.51 -1.70 -5.29
N ILE A 224 -24.29 -0.39 -5.20
CA ILE A 224 -23.19 0.18 -4.42
C ILE A 224 -23.63 0.31 -2.96
N VAL A 225 -22.91 -0.33 -2.06
CA VAL A 225 -23.12 -0.30 -0.61
C VAL A 225 -22.34 0.85 0.04
N GLU A 226 -21.06 1.01 -0.33
CA GLU A 226 -20.16 1.99 0.27
C GLU A 226 -19.19 2.53 -0.79
N ARG A 227 -18.97 3.85 -0.80
CA ARG A 227 -17.98 4.49 -1.70
C ARG A 227 -16.74 4.88 -0.92
N GLN A 228 -15.60 4.74 -1.57
CA GLN A 228 -14.29 5.05 -1.02
C GLN A 228 -13.44 5.73 -2.09
N ALA A 229 -12.64 6.71 -1.68
CA ALA A 229 -11.69 7.35 -2.56
C ALA A 229 -10.45 7.74 -1.76
N GLY A 230 -9.31 7.80 -2.42
CA GLY A 230 -8.08 8.23 -1.76
C GLY A 230 -6.90 8.35 -2.71
N PRO A 231 -5.89 9.12 -2.33
CA PRO A 231 -4.63 9.23 -3.05
C PRO A 231 -3.76 8.00 -2.79
N ILE A 232 -3.07 7.55 -3.83
CA ILE A 232 -2.05 6.51 -3.78
C ILE A 232 -0.73 7.18 -4.16
N PRO A 233 0.26 7.28 -3.25
CA PRO A 233 1.50 7.97 -3.55
C PRO A 233 2.29 7.22 -4.61
N ILE A 234 2.84 7.96 -5.56
CA ILE A 234 3.78 7.43 -6.56
C ILE A 234 5.16 7.47 -5.93
N TYR A 235 5.81 6.31 -5.86
CA TYR A 235 7.18 6.20 -5.35
C TYR A 235 8.14 7.02 -6.23
N ASP A 236 8.97 7.81 -5.58
CA ASP A 236 10.08 8.54 -6.16
C ASP A 236 11.32 8.33 -5.28
N GLY A 237 12.31 7.63 -5.81
CA GLY A 237 13.55 7.30 -5.08
C GLY A 237 14.42 8.50 -4.71
N ALA A 238 14.21 9.68 -5.33
CA ALA A 238 14.93 10.91 -5.03
C ALA A 238 14.44 11.60 -3.74
N LYS A 239 13.24 11.25 -3.24
CA LYS A 239 12.65 11.91 -2.08
C LYS A 239 13.31 11.50 -0.76
N ASN A 240 13.58 12.48 0.07
CA ASN A 240 14.02 12.25 1.44
C ASN A 240 12.86 11.78 2.31
N VAL A 241 13.17 10.87 3.24
CA VAL A 241 12.21 10.31 4.20
C VAL A 241 12.59 10.63 5.65
N GLN A 242 13.59 11.50 5.82
CA GLN A 242 14.13 11.89 7.12
C GLN A 242 14.67 13.31 7.06
N LYS A 243 14.46 14.05 8.14
CA LYS A 243 15.11 15.34 8.45
C LYS A 243 15.30 15.41 9.96
N ASP A 244 16.56 15.60 10.39
CA ASP A 244 16.92 15.62 11.81
C ASP A 244 16.38 14.38 12.56
N ASN A 245 15.58 14.58 13.60
CA ASN A 245 14.90 13.55 14.41
C ASN A 245 13.47 13.23 13.92
N ILE A 246 13.10 13.68 12.72
CA ILE A 246 11.79 13.46 12.11
C ILE A 246 11.94 12.44 10.98
N PHE A 247 11.10 11.38 11.02
CA PHE A 247 11.13 10.28 10.07
C PHE A 247 9.76 10.04 9.46
N LEU A 248 9.73 9.59 8.21
CA LEU A 248 8.49 9.17 7.53
C LEU A 248 8.56 7.68 7.21
N VAL A 249 7.41 6.99 7.35
CA VAL A 249 7.24 5.57 7.00
C VAL A 249 5.98 5.36 6.17
N GLY A 250 5.92 4.26 5.43
CA GLY A 250 4.74 3.90 4.63
C GLY A 250 4.38 4.93 3.58
N ASP A 251 3.09 5.19 3.42
CA ASP A 251 2.57 6.13 2.43
C ASP A 251 2.97 7.58 2.73
N ALA A 252 3.18 7.93 4.01
CA ALA A 252 3.74 9.22 4.39
C ALA A 252 5.15 9.45 3.83
N ALA A 253 5.93 8.37 3.69
CA ALA A 253 7.23 8.39 3.01
C ALA A 253 7.13 8.17 1.49
N GLY A 254 5.94 7.89 0.95
CA GLY A 254 5.74 7.53 -0.46
C GLY A 254 6.30 6.15 -0.84
N LEU A 255 6.45 5.25 0.13
CA LEU A 255 7.05 3.92 -0.08
C LEU A 255 5.98 2.90 -0.52
N CYS A 256 5.32 3.20 -1.64
CA CYS A 256 4.26 2.40 -2.24
C CYS A 256 4.72 1.80 -3.58
N LYS A 257 4.23 0.62 -3.94
CA LYS A 257 4.57 -0.05 -5.21
C LYS A 257 3.85 0.62 -6.38
N ASN A 258 4.57 1.24 -7.30
CA ASN A 258 3.98 1.92 -8.47
C ASN A 258 3.20 0.98 -9.39
N THR A 259 3.50 -0.32 -9.42
CA THR A 259 2.78 -1.29 -10.27
C THR A 259 1.39 -1.64 -9.75
N THR A 260 1.17 -1.63 -8.43
CA THR A 260 -0.07 -2.15 -7.82
C THR A 260 -0.73 -1.20 -6.81
N GLY A 261 -0.11 -0.07 -6.48
CA GLY A 261 -0.59 0.83 -5.42
C GLY A 261 -0.55 0.21 -4.01
N GLY A 262 0.15 -0.93 -3.84
CA GLY A 262 0.20 -1.65 -2.56
C GLY A 262 1.20 -1.05 -1.59
N GLY A 263 0.73 -0.42 -0.52
CA GLY A 263 1.54 0.24 0.52
C GLY A 263 1.60 -0.49 1.87
N ILE A 264 0.73 -1.46 2.15
CA ILE A 264 0.67 -2.11 3.49
C ILE A 264 2.00 -2.79 3.83
N ILE A 265 2.44 -3.75 3.03
CA ILE A 265 3.64 -4.55 3.30
C ILE A 265 4.91 -3.69 3.24
N THR A 266 5.03 -2.83 2.24
CA THR A 266 6.17 -1.91 2.11
C THR A 266 6.22 -0.88 3.24
N GLY A 267 5.05 -0.44 3.71
CA GLY A 267 4.91 0.43 4.88
C GLY A 267 5.37 -0.25 6.16
N MET A 268 4.91 -1.48 6.43
CA MET A 268 5.37 -2.29 7.58
C MET A 268 6.86 -2.59 7.50
N TRP A 269 7.38 -2.89 6.30
CA TRP A 269 8.82 -3.09 6.10
C TRP A 269 9.61 -1.82 6.44
N SER A 270 9.19 -0.66 5.93
CA SER A 270 9.85 0.63 6.23
C SER A 270 9.84 0.95 7.73
N ALA A 271 8.72 0.69 8.41
CA ALA A 271 8.56 0.90 9.84
C ALA A 271 9.49 0.00 10.68
N LYS A 272 9.59 -1.28 10.32
CA LYS A 272 10.52 -2.22 10.96
C LYS A 272 11.97 -1.78 10.76
N VAL A 273 12.34 -1.38 9.54
CA VAL A 273 13.68 -0.86 9.24
C VAL A 273 13.98 0.43 10.01
N LEU A 274 13.00 1.33 10.15
CA LEU A 274 13.16 2.53 10.97
C LEU A 274 13.42 2.18 12.43
N ALA A 275 12.58 1.33 13.02
CA ALA A 275 12.76 0.91 14.41
C ALA A 275 14.15 0.28 14.63
N GLU A 276 14.59 -0.61 13.73
CA GLU A 276 15.93 -1.19 13.78
C GLU A 276 17.04 -0.13 13.63
N SER A 277 16.84 0.90 12.80
CA SER A 277 17.82 1.97 12.62
C SER A 277 17.98 2.80 13.88
N ILE A 278 16.88 3.12 14.56
CA ILE A 278 16.85 3.85 15.84
C ILE A 278 17.55 3.02 16.93
N MET A 279 17.15 1.76 17.11
CA MET A 279 17.72 0.86 18.13
C MET A 279 19.24 0.66 17.96
N LYS A 280 19.72 0.62 16.72
CA LYS A 280 21.14 0.37 16.40
C LYS A 280 21.93 1.65 16.16
N ASN A 281 21.33 2.83 16.33
CA ASN A 281 21.91 4.13 15.98
C ASN A 281 22.54 4.15 14.58
N LYS A 282 21.77 3.65 13.58
CA LYS A 282 22.21 3.58 12.17
C LYS A 282 21.38 4.50 11.29
N ASN A 283 21.96 4.91 10.16
CA ASN A 283 21.29 5.77 9.20
C ASN A 283 20.10 5.05 8.53
N TYR A 284 18.90 5.56 8.75
CA TYR A 284 17.63 4.99 8.22
C TYR A 284 17.62 4.91 6.69
N SER A 285 17.96 6.00 6.00
CA SER A 285 17.97 6.04 4.53
C SER A 285 18.93 5.00 3.93
N ARG A 286 20.05 4.71 4.60
CA ARG A 286 20.98 3.67 4.19
C ARG A 286 20.39 2.27 4.41
N MET A 287 19.68 2.05 5.52
CA MET A 287 19.05 0.77 5.83
C MET A 287 17.83 0.48 4.95
N LEU A 288 17.18 1.51 4.38
CA LEU A 288 16.09 1.38 3.42
C LEU A 288 16.53 0.90 2.02
N LYS A 289 17.81 0.85 1.69
CA LYS A 289 18.28 0.48 0.34
C LYS A 289 17.67 -0.82 -0.22
N PRO A 290 17.51 -1.92 0.55
CA PRO A 290 16.85 -3.13 0.03
C PRO A 290 15.39 -2.87 -0.40
N LEU A 291 14.59 -2.19 0.41
CA LEU A 291 13.22 -1.83 0.06
C LEU A 291 13.18 -0.86 -1.14
N ARG A 292 14.03 0.17 -1.14
CA ARG A 292 14.12 1.13 -2.25
C ARG A 292 14.50 0.48 -3.57
N ARG A 293 15.34 -0.56 -3.54
CA ARG A 293 15.67 -1.35 -4.74
C ARG A 293 14.43 -2.03 -5.33
N GLU A 294 13.61 -2.67 -4.50
CA GLU A 294 12.38 -3.31 -4.97
C GLU A 294 11.40 -2.26 -5.52
N LEU A 295 11.21 -1.13 -4.82
CA LEU A 295 10.34 -0.05 -5.26
C LEU A 295 10.82 0.61 -6.55
N TRP A 296 12.13 0.77 -6.73
CA TRP A 296 12.71 1.26 -7.99
C TRP A 296 12.40 0.33 -9.17
N ILE A 297 12.43 -0.99 -8.95
CA ILE A 297 12.04 -1.94 -10.01
C ILE A 297 10.55 -1.78 -10.32
N HIS A 298 9.69 -1.62 -9.32
CA HIS A 298 8.27 -1.32 -9.52
C HIS A 298 8.05 -0.01 -10.30
N GLU A 299 8.84 1.02 -10.03
CA GLU A 299 8.82 2.27 -10.77
C GLU A 299 9.16 2.05 -12.25
N LYS A 300 10.27 1.34 -12.55
CA LYS A 300 10.66 1.03 -13.94
C LYS A 300 9.62 0.19 -14.68
N LEU A 301 9.04 -0.81 -14.00
CA LEU A 301 7.95 -1.59 -14.57
C LEU A 301 6.71 -0.73 -14.85
N ARG A 302 6.33 0.17 -13.93
CA ARG A 302 5.19 1.07 -14.14
C ARG A 302 5.43 2.01 -15.32
N ASN A 303 6.59 2.65 -15.37
CA ASN A 303 6.97 3.54 -16.48
C ASN A 303 6.98 2.82 -17.83
N THR A 304 7.28 1.53 -17.85
CA THR A 304 7.19 0.67 -19.03
C THR A 304 5.73 0.42 -19.42
N LEU A 305 4.90 0.01 -18.45
CA LEU A 305 3.48 -0.27 -18.69
C LEU A 305 2.70 0.98 -19.12
N ASP A 306 3.07 2.16 -18.64
CA ASP A 306 2.41 3.43 -19.01
C ASP A 306 2.63 3.82 -20.48
N LYS A 307 3.68 3.28 -21.13
CA LYS A 307 3.95 3.47 -22.56
C LYS A 307 3.22 2.46 -23.43
N PHE A 308 2.53 1.46 -22.86
CA PHE A 308 1.87 0.41 -23.64
C PHE A 308 0.61 0.92 -24.35
N SER A 309 0.51 0.56 -25.61
CA SER A 309 -0.76 0.57 -26.34
C SER A 309 -1.66 -0.59 -25.92
N ASP A 310 -2.95 -0.52 -26.22
CA ASP A 310 -3.89 -1.61 -25.98
C ASP A 310 -3.43 -2.92 -26.64
N SER A 311 -2.84 -2.86 -27.84
CA SER A 311 -2.27 -4.04 -28.53
C SER A 311 -1.08 -4.66 -27.80
N GLU A 312 -0.32 -3.88 -27.05
CA GLU A 312 0.79 -4.38 -26.22
C GLU A 312 0.28 -5.02 -24.92
N TYR A 313 -0.76 -4.46 -24.32
CA TYR A 313 -1.47 -5.13 -23.22
C TYR A 313 -2.04 -6.48 -23.65
N GLU A 314 -2.63 -6.57 -24.88
CA GLU A 314 -3.08 -7.85 -25.46
C GLU A 314 -1.95 -8.89 -25.55
N ARG A 315 -0.78 -8.46 -26.03
CA ARG A 315 0.41 -9.33 -26.13
C ARG A 315 0.88 -9.77 -24.74
N LEU A 316 0.95 -8.84 -23.78
CA LEU A 316 1.34 -9.14 -22.41
C LEU A 316 0.43 -10.20 -21.80
N VAL A 317 -0.89 -9.99 -21.83
CA VAL A 317 -1.88 -10.92 -21.26
C VAL A 317 -1.77 -12.30 -21.94
N ARG A 318 -1.62 -12.36 -23.27
CA ARG A 318 -1.43 -13.61 -24.00
C ARG A 318 -0.14 -14.34 -23.60
N TRP A 319 0.97 -13.61 -23.43
CA TRP A 319 2.25 -14.23 -23.07
C TRP A 319 2.33 -14.64 -21.61
N MET A 320 1.57 -14.00 -20.74
CA MET A 320 1.42 -14.42 -19.35
C MET A 320 0.66 -15.75 -19.20
N ASN A 321 -0.05 -16.21 -20.22
CA ASN A 321 -0.78 -17.48 -20.19
C ASN A 321 0.14 -18.73 -20.24
N SER A 322 1.45 -18.56 -20.37
CA SER A 322 2.42 -19.66 -20.33
C SER A 322 2.43 -20.36 -18.95
N PRO A 323 2.36 -21.71 -18.89
CA PRO A 323 2.45 -22.44 -17.63
C PRO A 323 3.71 -22.12 -16.82
N LYS A 324 4.84 -21.90 -17.50
CA LYS A 324 6.11 -21.53 -16.84
C LYS A 324 6.03 -20.14 -16.19
N VAL A 325 5.37 -19.16 -16.84
CA VAL A 325 5.14 -17.82 -16.27
C VAL A 325 4.22 -17.91 -15.07
N LYS A 326 3.11 -18.64 -15.18
CA LYS A 326 2.15 -18.84 -14.08
C LYS A 326 2.83 -19.45 -12.85
N LYS A 327 3.71 -20.46 -13.06
CA LYS A 327 4.48 -21.05 -11.97
C LYS A 327 5.39 -20.04 -11.28
N VAL A 328 6.11 -19.22 -12.03
CA VAL A 328 6.98 -18.17 -11.45
C VAL A 328 6.16 -17.18 -10.63
N LEU A 329 5.02 -16.71 -11.15
CA LEU A 329 4.16 -15.76 -10.44
C LEU A 329 3.51 -16.37 -9.19
N PHE A 330 3.22 -17.66 -9.18
CA PHE A 330 2.73 -18.38 -8.01
C PHE A 330 3.79 -18.50 -6.90
N ASP A 331 5.02 -18.82 -7.28
CA ASP A 331 6.11 -19.11 -6.34
C ASP A 331 6.62 -17.85 -5.61
N TYR A 332 6.56 -16.68 -6.28
CA TYR A 332 7.16 -15.43 -5.78
C TYR A 332 6.13 -14.34 -5.52
N PRO A 333 6.11 -13.77 -4.29
CA PRO A 333 5.24 -12.61 -4.00
C PRO A 333 5.71 -11.38 -4.77
N ARG A 334 4.75 -10.60 -5.23
CA ARG A 334 4.99 -9.41 -6.07
C ARG A 334 5.73 -8.27 -5.35
N GLU A 335 5.95 -8.37 -4.05
CA GLU A 335 6.75 -7.44 -3.25
C GLU A 335 8.23 -7.46 -3.62
N TYR A 336 8.73 -8.59 -4.16
CA TYR A 336 10.15 -8.82 -4.42
C TYR A 336 10.45 -9.08 -5.91
N PRO A 337 10.19 -8.12 -6.81
CA PRO A 337 10.40 -8.31 -8.25
C PRO A 337 11.85 -8.66 -8.61
N SER A 338 12.84 -8.23 -7.84
CA SER A 338 14.24 -8.60 -8.05
C SER A 338 14.48 -10.11 -7.99
N ARG A 339 13.63 -10.86 -7.27
CA ARG A 339 13.77 -12.31 -7.09
C ARG A 339 13.24 -13.12 -8.29
N PHE A 340 12.35 -12.54 -9.12
CA PHE A 340 11.67 -13.33 -10.14
C PHE A 340 11.65 -12.73 -11.55
N LEU A 341 11.93 -11.44 -11.76
CA LEU A 341 11.87 -10.85 -13.11
C LEU A 341 12.77 -11.58 -14.13
N TRP A 342 13.99 -11.92 -13.75
CA TRP A 342 14.88 -12.68 -14.61
C TRP A 342 14.34 -14.09 -14.92
N LYS A 343 13.64 -14.73 -13.95
CA LYS A 343 12.98 -16.02 -14.15
C LYS A 343 11.81 -15.90 -15.14
N LEU A 344 11.07 -14.77 -15.11
CA LEU A 344 10.02 -14.48 -16.11
C LEU A 344 10.60 -14.33 -17.50
N ALA A 345 11.74 -13.64 -17.64
CA ALA A 345 12.43 -13.49 -18.92
C ALA A 345 12.88 -14.86 -19.49
N PHE A 346 13.36 -15.77 -18.65
CA PHE A 346 13.68 -17.15 -19.06
C PHE A 346 12.45 -17.99 -19.35
N ALA A 347 11.37 -17.85 -18.54
CA ALA A 347 10.12 -18.60 -18.73
C ALA A 347 9.39 -18.21 -20.02
N GLN A 348 9.50 -16.94 -20.40
CA GLN A 348 8.88 -16.37 -21.62
C GLN A 348 9.76 -15.26 -22.20
N PRO A 349 10.74 -15.62 -23.07
CA PRO A 349 11.67 -14.65 -23.66
C PRO A 349 10.99 -13.52 -24.44
N LYS A 350 9.77 -13.76 -24.96
CA LYS A 350 8.97 -12.71 -25.67
C LYS A 350 8.68 -11.49 -24.76
N LEU A 351 8.71 -11.65 -23.44
CA LEU A 351 8.53 -10.52 -22.50
C LEU A 351 9.65 -9.49 -22.63
N LEU A 352 10.84 -9.88 -23.11
CA LEU A 352 11.95 -8.96 -23.38
C LEU A 352 11.63 -7.96 -24.50
N PHE A 353 10.64 -8.24 -25.36
CA PHE A 353 10.13 -7.27 -26.32
C PHE A 353 9.73 -5.94 -25.67
N PHE A 354 9.25 -5.96 -24.43
CA PHE A 354 8.84 -4.76 -23.73
C PHE A 354 10.01 -3.96 -23.12
N ALA A 355 11.22 -4.54 -23.12
CA ALA A 355 12.42 -3.83 -22.64
C ALA A 355 12.74 -2.57 -23.46
N ARG A 356 12.24 -2.46 -24.70
CA ARG A 356 12.35 -1.27 -25.55
C ARG A 356 11.70 -0.01 -24.93
N HIS A 357 10.79 -0.19 -23.98
CA HIS A 357 10.14 0.91 -23.26
C HIS A 357 10.88 1.33 -21.97
N LEU A 358 11.97 0.63 -21.61
CA LEU A 358 12.79 0.99 -20.44
C LEU A 358 13.68 2.21 -20.70
N PHE A 359 13.94 2.53 -21.98
CA PHE A 359 14.81 3.61 -22.45
C PHE A 359 14.08 4.72 -23.15
#